data_f95b71d79ce9507e40ae225322d2ec41
#
_entry.id   f95b71d79ce9507e40ae225322d2ec41
#
_cell.length_a   1.000
_cell.length_b   1.000
_cell.length_c   1.000
_cell.angle_alpha   90.00
_cell.angle_beta   90.00
_cell.angle_gamma   90.00
#
_symmetry.space_group_name_H-M   'P 1'
#
loop_
_entity.id
_entity.type
_entity.pdbx_description
1 polymer ?
#
loop_
_entity_poly.entity_id
_entity_poly.type
_entity_poly.pdbx_seq_one_letter_code
_entity_poly.pdbx_strand_id
1 'polypeptide(L)'
;MSNKKFSNALENIPQSTPPIWFMRQAGRYHSHYQNLKTKNSFVELCKTPSLAAETALGPIESFDFDVAILFSDILFPLESLGMELTYSPGPSFESYLTEENFKEVFKNKFDINSLSFQGEALQRTREILPEDKSLIGFVGGPITLLAYAMGLNKIKGNLNISDFQWGLLDDVLIPTISENIEMQLNAGAELIMIFDSSAHLINTDDFIKHLEKMFDQIFLKFSKKLGYYAKDHIDYDAVTSTNESKGACLAGVGIDSNEPLNKYFTESRDYFIQGNFDEKKMLLPNDSMKLELEKYIDNLSNFTEQQKAGWICGLGHGILKETPEENVKTFVKMIREAF
;
A
#
# COMPACT_ATOMS: atom_id res chain seq x y z
N MET A 1 -2.12 13.58 -16.76
CA MET A 1 -0.70 13.30 -17.11
C MET A 1 -0.12 12.51 -15.93
N SER A 2 0.93 11.71 -16.12
CA SER A 2 1.53 10.89 -15.06
C SER A 2 3.05 11.09 -15.02
N ASN A 3 3.68 10.71 -13.90
CA ASN A 3 5.13 10.76 -13.78
C ASN A 3 5.77 9.75 -14.76
N LYS A 4 6.68 10.20 -15.61
CA LYS A 4 7.28 9.37 -16.65
C LYS A 4 8.07 8.20 -16.07
N LYS A 5 8.81 8.40 -14.97
CA LYS A 5 9.57 7.34 -14.30
C LYS A 5 8.64 6.27 -13.74
N PHE A 6 7.50 6.70 -13.18
CA PHE A 6 6.52 5.76 -12.64
C PHE A 6 5.83 4.95 -13.75
N SER A 7 5.39 5.61 -14.85
CA SER A 7 4.86 4.89 -16.02
C SER A 7 5.86 3.88 -16.58
N ASN A 8 7.13 4.29 -16.74
CA ASN A 8 8.18 3.37 -17.20
C ASN A 8 8.33 2.16 -16.26
N ALA A 9 8.27 2.39 -14.93
CA ALA A 9 8.36 1.29 -13.96
C ALA A 9 7.16 0.34 -14.06
N LEU A 10 5.95 0.84 -14.25
CA LEU A 10 4.75 0.01 -14.45
C LEU A 10 4.81 -0.84 -15.73
N GLU A 11 5.47 -0.33 -16.78
CA GLU A 11 5.63 -0.98 -18.08
C GLU A 11 6.96 -1.76 -18.20
N ASN A 12 7.75 -1.86 -17.13
CA ASN A 12 9.07 -2.49 -17.09
C ASN A 12 10.03 -1.93 -18.17
N ILE A 13 9.93 -0.63 -18.47
CA ILE A 13 10.83 0.07 -19.37
C ILE A 13 12.11 0.43 -18.60
N PRO A 14 13.31 0.08 -19.13
CA PRO A 14 14.59 0.45 -18.52
C PRO A 14 14.74 1.95 -18.37
N GLN A 15 15.28 2.37 -17.23
CA GLN A 15 15.56 3.77 -16.93
C GLN A 15 16.69 3.89 -15.91
N SER A 16 17.42 4.99 -15.96
CA SER A 16 18.53 5.24 -15.03
C SER A 16 18.01 5.46 -13.60
N THR A 17 17.05 6.36 -13.43
CA THR A 17 16.56 6.77 -12.10
C THR A 17 15.18 6.17 -11.81
N PRO A 18 15.01 5.39 -10.71
CA PRO A 18 13.72 4.85 -10.33
C PRO A 18 12.78 5.96 -9.82
N PRO A 19 11.45 5.81 -9.96
CA PRO A 19 10.50 6.64 -9.23
C PRO A 19 10.56 6.34 -7.74
N ILE A 20 10.29 7.35 -6.90
CA ILE A 20 10.36 7.23 -5.45
C ILE A 20 9.01 7.57 -4.83
N TRP A 21 8.51 6.70 -3.96
CA TRP A 21 7.41 6.98 -3.04
C TRP A 21 7.48 6.07 -1.80
N PHE A 22 6.89 6.52 -0.70
CA PHE A 22 6.88 5.75 0.55
C PHE A 22 5.46 5.44 0.99
N MET A 23 5.23 4.20 1.43
CA MET A 23 4.03 3.88 2.19
C MET A 23 3.95 4.77 3.42
N ARG A 24 2.76 5.35 3.67
CA ARG A 24 2.51 6.31 4.76
C ARG A 24 3.33 7.60 4.66
N GLN A 25 3.72 8.02 3.45
CA GLN A 25 4.50 9.25 3.24
C GLN A 25 3.84 10.50 3.80
N ALA A 26 2.51 10.59 3.83
CA ALA A 26 1.78 11.56 4.65
C ALA A 26 1.51 10.94 6.03
N GLY A 27 2.14 11.44 7.09
CA GLY A 27 2.04 10.82 8.39
C GLY A 27 2.69 11.59 9.53
N ARG A 28 2.65 11.01 10.71
CA ARG A 28 3.04 11.65 11.99
C ARG A 28 4.48 12.11 12.08
N TYR A 29 5.37 11.67 11.23
CA TYR A 29 6.75 12.13 11.15
C TYR A 29 6.86 13.51 10.50
N HIS A 30 5.90 13.88 9.64
CA HIS A 30 5.93 15.03 8.75
C HIS A 30 5.27 16.25 9.41
N SER A 31 5.97 17.38 9.45
CA SER A 31 5.52 18.61 10.09
C SER A 31 4.24 19.17 9.45
N HIS A 32 4.11 19.09 8.13
CA HIS A 32 2.89 19.49 7.42
C HIS A 32 1.66 18.72 7.94
N TYR A 33 1.76 17.39 8.01
CA TYR A 33 0.69 16.55 8.57
C TYR A 33 0.39 16.91 10.03
N GLN A 34 1.43 17.12 10.85
CA GLN A 34 1.25 17.50 12.26
C GLN A 34 0.50 18.84 12.39
N ASN A 35 0.81 19.82 11.54
CA ASN A 35 0.10 21.12 11.50
C ASN A 35 -1.39 20.93 11.17
N LEU A 36 -1.73 20.12 10.18
CA LEU A 36 -3.13 19.80 9.86
C LEU A 36 -3.84 19.11 11.03
N LYS A 37 -3.16 18.20 11.73
CA LYS A 37 -3.67 17.49 12.91
C LYS A 37 -3.95 18.39 14.11
N THR A 38 -3.35 19.59 14.21
CA THR A 38 -3.66 20.54 15.29
C THR A 38 -5.08 21.08 15.21
N LYS A 39 -5.68 21.08 14.01
CA LYS A 39 -6.99 21.70 13.73
C LYS A 39 -8.06 20.67 13.37
N ASN A 40 -7.69 19.46 12.99
CA ASN A 40 -8.58 18.45 12.45
C ASN A 40 -8.29 17.09 13.11
N SER A 41 -9.32 16.31 13.34
CA SER A 41 -9.18 14.89 13.70
C SER A 41 -8.63 14.08 12.53
N PHE A 42 -8.15 12.86 12.80
CA PHE A 42 -7.73 11.94 11.74
C PHE A 42 -8.86 11.60 10.77
N VAL A 43 -10.05 11.38 11.31
CA VAL A 43 -11.24 11.06 10.51
C VAL A 43 -11.64 12.24 9.61
N GLU A 44 -11.60 13.48 10.12
CA GLU A 44 -11.85 14.68 9.31
C GLU A 44 -10.83 14.82 8.19
N LEU A 45 -9.54 14.59 8.46
CA LEU A 45 -8.50 14.61 7.42
C LEU A 45 -8.75 13.57 6.32
N CYS A 46 -9.28 12.38 6.67
CA CYS A 46 -9.58 11.34 5.69
C CYS A 46 -10.89 11.57 4.94
N LYS A 47 -11.96 12.02 5.65
CA LYS A 47 -13.31 12.08 5.10
C LYS A 47 -13.70 13.44 4.51
N THR A 48 -12.82 14.44 4.61
CA THR A 48 -13.01 15.73 3.95
C THR A 48 -12.10 15.77 2.71
N PRO A 49 -12.64 15.67 1.49
CA PRO A 49 -11.84 15.51 0.27
C PRO A 49 -10.74 16.55 0.07
N SER A 50 -11.00 17.83 0.39
CA SER A 50 -10.01 18.90 0.31
C SER A 50 -8.87 18.73 1.31
N LEU A 51 -9.16 18.31 2.55
CA LEU A 51 -8.15 18.05 3.57
C LEU A 51 -7.33 16.80 3.25
N ALA A 52 -7.96 15.76 2.71
CA ALA A 52 -7.26 14.56 2.26
C ALA A 52 -6.30 14.90 1.11
N ALA A 53 -6.72 15.70 0.15
CA ALA A 53 -5.89 16.17 -0.96
C ALA A 53 -4.70 17.03 -0.48
N GLU A 54 -4.92 18.00 0.41
CA GLU A 54 -3.87 18.80 1.02
C GLU A 54 -2.88 17.94 1.81
N THR A 55 -3.38 16.93 2.53
CA THR A 55 -2.53 16.01 3.28
C THR A 55 -1.66 15.16 2.35
N ALA A 56 -2.22 14.68 1.23
CA ALA A 56 -1.50 13.90 0.24
C ALA A 56 -0.44 14.72 -0.52
N LEU A 57 -0.69 16.01 -0.75
CA LEU A 57 0.22 16.92 -1.44
C LEU A 57 1.47 17.26 -0.61
N GLY A 58 1.34 17.38 0.71
CA GLY A 58 2.43 17.82 1.58
C GLY A 58 3.76 17.09 1.38
N PRO A 59 3.82 15.75 1.33
CA PRO A 59 5.06 15.01 1.06
C PRO A 59 5.64 15.27 -0.33
N ILE A 60 4.80 15.51 -1.33
CA ILE A 60 5.26 15.86 -2.70
C ILE A 60 6.01 17.17 -2.69
N GLU A 61 5.46 18.20 -2.04
CA GLU A 61 6.08 19.51 -1.94
C GLU A 61 7.34 19.50 -1.07
N SER A 62 7.35 18.72 0.01
CA SER A 62 8.44 18.73 0.99
C SER A 62 9.63 17.86 0.59
N PHE A 63 9.40 16.76 -0.12
CA PHE A 63 10.40 15.74 -0.40
C PHE A 63 10.56 15.44 -1.90
N ASP A 64 9.73 16.03 -2.75
CA ASP A 64 9.74 15.81 -4.20
C ASP A 64 9.56 14.34 -4.61
N PHE A 65 8.69 13.60 -3.91
CA PHE A 65 8.32 12.26 -4.34
C PHE A 65 7.69 12.26 -5.74
N ASP A 66 7.87 11.17 -6.47
CA ASP A 66 7.34 11.02 -7.84
C ASP A 66 5.86 10.62 -7.88
N VAL A 67 5.34 10.06 -6.79
CA VAL A 67 3.98 9.51 -6.70
C VAL A 67 3.29 10.01 -5.43
N ALA A 68 2.14 10.62 -5.59
CA ALA A 68 1.20 10.88 -4.50
C ALA A 68 0.32 9.65 -4.26
N ILE A 69 -0.09 9.44 -3.02
CA ILE A 69 -1.03 8.38 -2.66
C ILE A 69 -2.22 8.99 -1.94
N LEU A 70 -3.42 8.49 -2.23
CA LEU A 70 -4.64 8.84 -1.50
C LEU A 70 -4.38 8.90 0.02
N PHE A 71 -4.84 9.95 0.69
CA PHE A 71 -4.84 9.99 2.16
C PHE A 71 -6.16 9.47 2.69
N SER A 72 -6.17 8.26 3.25
CA SER A 72 -7.36 7.57 3.76
C SER A 72 -6.94 6.48 4.76
N ASP A 73 -7.90 5.63 5.17
CA ASP A 73 -7.63 4.43 5.97
C ASP A 73 -8.23 3.18 5.31
N ILE A 74 -7.54 2.05 5.46
CA ILE A 74 -7.94 0.75 4.92
C ILE A 74 -9.21 0.18 5.57
N LEU A 75 -9.62 0.69 6.75
CA LEU A 75 -10.69 0.12 7.57
C LEU A 75 -12.08 0.76 7.34
N PHE A 76 -12.16 1.84 6.57
CA PHE A 76 -13.46 2.46 6.26
C PHE A 76 -14.46 1.53 5.57
N PRO A 77 -14.07 0.53 4.75
CA PRO A 77 -15.01 -0.47 4.26
C PRO A 77 -15.70 -1.26 5.37
N LEU A 78 -15.02 -1.56 6.49
CA LEU A 78 -15.65 -2.23 7.64
C LEU A 78 -16.66 -1.32 8.37
N GLU A 79 -16.36 -0.02 8.45
CA GLU A 79 -17.32 0.97 8.96
C GLU A 79 -18.58 1.02 8.08
N SER A 80 -18.43 0.98 6.76
CA SER A 80 -19.56 0.94 5.82
C SER A 80 -20.43 -0.31 6.00
N LEU A 81 -19.85 -1.44 6.36
CA LEU A 81 -20.57 -2.67 6.67
C LEU A 81 -21.28 -2.63 8.04
N GLY A 82 -21.04 -1.59 8.85
CA GLY A 82 -21.74 -1.34 10.11
C GLY A 82 -20.88 -1.47 11.37
N MET A 83 -19.59 -1.69 11.27
CA MET A 83 -18.69 -1.71 12.43
C MET A 83 -18.42 -0.29 12.93
N GLU A 84 -18.55 -0.07 14.24
CA GLU A 84 -18.26 1.23 14.84
C GLU A 84 -16.75 1.41 15.04
N LEU A 85 -16.14 2.20 14.15
CA LEU A 85 -14.70 2.43 14.08
C LEU A 85 -14.31 3.72 14.80
N THR A 86 -13.33 3.63 15.71
CA THR A 86 -12.76 4.77 16.44
C THR A 86 -11.24 4.82 16.31
N TYR A 87 -10.65 6.02 16.55
CA TYR A 87 -9.21 6.27 16.43
C TYR A 87 -8.65 6.96 17.68
N SER A 88 -8.60 6.23 18.80
CA SER A 88 -8.04 6.78 20.06
C SER A 88 -7.40 5.68 20.90
N PRO A 89 -6.05 5.52 20.90
CA PRO A 89 -5.00 6.23 20.15
C PRO A 89 -4.73 5.67 18.73
N GLY A 90 -5.39 4.60 18.31
CA GLY A 90 -5.33 3.96 17.00
C GLY A 90 -6.68 3.37 16.64
N PRO A 91 -6.79 2.67 15.50
CA PRO A 91 -8.05 2.08 15.10
C PRO A 91 -8.50 1.00 16.08
N SER A 92 -9.75 1.06 16.48
CA SER A 92 -10.43 0.06 17.31
C SER A 92 -11.92 0.01 16.97
N PHE A 93 -12.52 -1.15 17.17
CA PHE A 93 -13.93 -1.38 16.96
C PHE A 93 -14.63 -1.58 18.31
N GLU A 94 -15.87 -1.12 18.45
CA GLU A 94 -16.66 -1.34 19.66
C GLU A 94 -16.97 -2.82 19.86
N SER A 95 -17.24 -3.54 18.76
CA SER A 95 -17.48 -4.99 18.75
C SER A 95 -16.69 -5.66 17.64
N TYR A 96 -16.11 -6.80 17.95
CA TYR A 96 -15.46 -7.66 16.97
C TYR A 96 -16.41 -8.71 16.43
N LEU A 97 -16.19 -9.09 15.17
CA LEU A 97 -16.99 -10.06 14.44
C LEU A 97 -16.76 -11.48 14.96
N THR A 98 -17.83 -12.21 15.17
CA THR A 98 -17.85 -13.65 15.44
C THR A 98 -18.89 -14.33 14.55
N GLU A 99 -18.90 -15.67 14.50
CA GLU A 99 -19.93 -16.42 13.76
C GLU A 99 -21.34 -16.17 14.32
N GLU A 100 -21.47 -15.97 15.64
CA GLU A 100 -22.75 -15.77 16.30
C GLU A 100 -23.31 -14.36 16.06
N ASN A 101 -22.44 -13.33 16.01
CA ASN A 101 -22.89 -11.93 15.97
C ASN A 101 -22.77 -11.26 14.60
N PHE A 102 -22.29 -11.96 13.55
CA PHE A 102 -21.95 -11.29 12.29
C PHE A 102 -23.12 -10.53 11.64
N LYS A 103 -24.35 -11.03 11.78
CA LYS A 103 -25.56 -10.36 11.26
C LYS A 103 -25.91 -9.10 12.02
N GLU A 104 -25.49 -9.00 13.29
CA GLU A 104 -25.69 -7.83 14.12
C GLU A 104 -24.60 -6.79 13.89
N VAL A 105 -23.36 -7.23 13.68
CA VAL A 105 -22.18 -6.37 13.46
C VAL A 105 -22.17 -5.87 12.02
N PHE A 106 -22.32 -6.73 11.02
CA PHE A 106 -22.51 -6.36 9.62
C PHE A 106 -23.99 -6.09 9.33
N LYS A 107 -24.50 -5.03 9.96
CA LYS A 107 -25.92 -4.61 9.87
C LYS A 107 -26.30 -4.14 8.47
N ASN A 108 -25.35 -3.55 7.76
CA ASN A 108 -25.57 -2.89 6.49
C ASN A 108 -25.09 -3.79 5.34
N LYS A 109 -25.88 -3.80 4.26
CA LYS A 109 -25.32 -4.17 2.98
C LYS A 109 -24.30 -3.12 2.60
N PHE A 110 -23.14 -3.53 2.09
CA PHE A 110 -22.14 -2.59 1.61
C PHE A 110 -22.74 -1.64 0.56
N ASP A 111 -22.47 -0.36 0.75
CA ASP A 111 -22.83 0.70 -0.19
C ASP A 111 -21.57 1.51 -0.50
N ILE A 112 -21.07 1.41 -1.72
CA ILE A 112 -19.89 2.12 -2.20
C ILE A 112 -20.02 3.65 -2.03
N ASN A 113 -21.23 4.20 -2.07
CA ASN A 113 -21.45 5.64 -1.88
C ASN A 113 -20.99 6.12 -0.50
N SER A 114 -20.97 5.26 0.50
CA SER A 114 -20.42 5.58 1.83
C SER A 114 -18.90 5.86 1.81
N LEU A 115 -18.21 5.44 0.75
CA LEU A 115 -16.78 5.68 0.51
C LEU A 115 -16.53 6.73 -0.58
N SER A 116 -17.57 7.45 -1.08
CA SER A 116 -17.44 8.46 -2.15
C SER A 116 -16.39 9.52 -1.86
N PHE A 117 -16.18 9.85 -0.57
CA PHE A 117 -15.13 10.79 -0.13
C PHE A 117 -13.72 10.38 -0.57
N GLN A 118 -13.43 9.08 -0.73
CA GLN A 118 -12.13 8.60 -1.25
C GLN A 118 -11.97 8.94 -2.74
N GLY A 119 -13.02 8.74 -3.53
CA GLY A 119 -13.03 9.12 -4.94
C GLY A 119 -12.92 10.63 -5.13
N GLU A 120 -13.70 11.40 -4.36
CA GLU A 120 -13.62 12.86 -4.36
C GLU A 120 -12.24 13.37 -3.92
N ALA A 121 -11.61 12.71 -2.92
CA ALA A 121 -10.25 13.04 -2.49
C ALA A 121 -9.22 12.80 -3.60
N LEU A 122 -9.33 11.70 -4.35
CA LEU A 122 -8.46 11.43 -5.51
C LEU A 122 -8.63 12.51 -6.58
N GLN A 123 -9.86 12.87 -6.93
CA GLN A 123 -10.14 13.95 -7.90
C GLN A 123 -9.54 15.28 -7.42
N ARG A 124 -9.77 15.67 -6.17
CA ARG A 124 -9.21 16.89 -5.59
C ARG A 124 -7.68 16.85 -5.52
N THR A 125 -7.10 15.71 -5.19
CA THR A 125 -5.64 15.56 -5.22
C THR A 125 -5.13 15.76 -6.64
N ARG A 126 -5.75 15.19 -7.65
CA ARG A 126 -5.32 15.35 -9.05
C ARG A 126 -5.40 16.80 -9.52
N GLU A 127 -6.41 17.57 -9.06
CA GLU A 127 -6.56 19.00 -9.41
C GLU A 127 -5.40 19.88 -8.92
N ILE A 128 -4.80 19.55 -7.76
CA ILE A 128 -3.73 20.35 -7.14
C ILE A 128 -2.33 19.76 -7.30
N LEU A 129 -2.24 18.49 -7.68
CA LEU A 129 -0.97 17.77 -7.86
C LEU A 129 -0.29 18.22 -9.16
N PRO A 130 1.04 18.53 -9.15
CA PRO A 130 1.77 18.82 -10.38
C PRO A 130 1.59 17.74 -11.46
N GLU A 131 1.55 18.16 -12.72
CA GLU A 131 1.25 17.28 -13.87
C GLU A 131 2.27 16.16 -14.09
N ASP A 132 3.50 16.37 -13.64
CA ASP A 132 4.62 15.42 -13.70
C ASP A 132 4.66 14.43 -12.52
N LYS A 133 3.65 14.46 -11.65
CA LYS A 133 3.50 13.52 -10.52
C LYS A 133 2.37 12.54 -10.78
N SER A 134 2.60 11.28 -10.42
CA SER A 134 1.58 10.22 -10.45
C SER A 134 0.70 10.24 -9.20
N LEU A 135 -0.50 9.67 -9.32
CA LEU A 135 -1.45 9.52 -8.22
C LEU A 135 -1.94 8.08 -8.14
N ILE A 136 -1.76 7.44 -6.98
CA ILE A 136 -2.23 6.09 -6.72
C ILE A 136 -3.26 6.06 -5.59
N GLY A 137 -4.12 5.05 -5.65
CA GLY A 137 -5.01 4.72 -4.55
C GLY A 137 -4.54 3.51 -3.77
N PHE A 138 -5.30 3.11 -2.77
CA PHE A 138 -5.04 1.88 -2.03
C PHE A 138 -6.29 1.34 -1.35
N VAL A 139 -6.25 0.04 -1.04
CA VAL A 139 -7.26 -0.66 -0.24
C VAL A 139 -6.58 -1.58 0.78
N GLY A 140 -7.30 -1.95 1.83
CA GLY A 140 -6.89 -3.05 2.71
C GLY A 140 -7.07 -4.39 2.01
N GLY A 141 -6.11 -5.31 2.18
CA GLY A 141 -6.24 -6.66 1.69
C GLY A 141 -7.28 -7.48 2.47
N PRO A 142 -7.84 -8.54 1.88
CA PRO A 142 -8.95 -9.29 2.50
C PRO A 142 -8.59 -9.89 3.85
N ILE A 143 -7.40 -10.51 3.98
CA ILE A 143 -6.97 -11.08 5.27
C ILE A 143 -6.75 -9.98 6.32
N THR A 144 -6.24 -8.81 5.91
CA THR A 144 -6.10 -7.68 6.81
C THR A 144 -7.45 -7.17 7.31
N LEU A 145 -8.43 -7.01 6.43
CA LEU A 145 -9.77 -6.59 6.84
C LEU A 145 -10.43 -7.63 7.74
N LEU A 146 -10.32 -8.92 7.41
CA LEU A 146 -10.82 -10.01 8.25
C LEU A 146 -10.16 -9.98 9.64
N ALA A 147 -8.82 -9.87 9.68
CA ALA A 147 -8.10 -9.83 10.94
C ALA A 147 -8.51 -8.65 11.84
N TYR A 148 -8.71 -7.47 11.26
CA TYR A 148 -9.21 -6.31 12.00
C TYR A 148 -10.66 -6.49 12.44
N ALA A 149 -11.55 -6.98 11.57
CA ALA A 149 -12.95 -7.20 11.89
C ALA A 149 -13.13 -8.18 13.06
N MET A 150 -12.29 -9.21 13.13
CA MET A 150 -12.33 -10.25 14.18
C MET A 150 -11.41 -9.99 15.38
N GLY A 151 -10.69 -8.85 15.42
CA GLY A 151 -9.74 -8.54 16.50
C GLY A 151 -8.48 -9.41 16.51
N LEU A 152 -8.15 -10.06 15.40
CA LEU A 152 -7.01 -10.98 15.25
C LEU A 152 -5.71 -10.29 14.83
N ASN A 153 -5.74 -9.02 14.49
CA ASN A 153 -4.60 -8.25 13.96
C ASN A 153 -3.41 -8.07 14.93
N LYS A 154 -3.57 -8.49 16.20
CA LYS A 154 -2.52 -8.47 17.24
C LYS A 154 -2.06 -9.85 17.67
N ILE A 155 -2.61 -10.92 17.09
CA ILE A 155 -2.27 -12.29 17.42
C ILE A 155 -0.95 -12.68 16.74
N LYS A 156 -0.18 -13.53 17.39
CA LYS A 156 1.02 -14.16 16.81
C LYS A 156 0.70 -15.63 16.56
N GLY A 157 0.97 -16.11 15.36
CA GLY A 157 0.84 -17.53 15.05
C GLY A 157 0.24 -17.78 13.67
N ASN A 158 0.23 -19.06 13.29
CA ASN A 158 -0.40 -19.59 12.07
C ASN A 158 -1.87 -19.86 12.34
N LEU A 159 -2.77 -19.06 11.80
CA LEU A 159 -4.20 -19.26 11.87
C LEU A 159 -4.66 -20.16 10.72
N ASN A 160 -5.52 -21.11 11.01
CA ASN A 160 -6.31 -21.81 9.99
C ASN A 160 -7.59 -21.01 9.76
N ILE A 161 -7.90 -20.73 8.52
CA ILE A 161 -9.13 -20.02 8.15
C ILE A 161 -10.31 -21.00 8.20
N SER A 162 -11.31 -20.73 9.04
CA SER A 162 -12.54 -21.53 9.15
C SER A 162 -13.44 -21.36 7.93
N ASP A 163 -14.39 -22.30 7.73
CA ASP A 163 -15.38 -22.20 6.65
C ASP A 163 -16.21 -20.91 6.74
N PHE A 164 -16.55 -20.48 7.95
CA PHE A 164 -17.22 -19.18 8.18
C PHE A 164 -16.37 -18.02 7.69
N GLN A 165 -15.08 -18.00 8.03
CA GLN A 165 -14.15 -16.94 7.60
C GLN A 165 -13.94 -16.95 6.09
N TRP A 166 -13.85 -18.12 5.46
CA TRP A 166 -13.82 -18.24 4.00
C TRP A 166 -15.09 -17.68 3.36
N GLY A 167 -16.26 -17.96 3.93
CA GLY A 167 -17.53 -17.38 3.49
C GLY A 167 -17.53 -15.85 3.59
N LEU A 168 -17.01 -15.26 4.69
CA LEU A 168 -16.86 -13.81 4.82
C LEU A 168 -15.91 -13.21 3.78
N LEU A 169 -14.80 -13.87 3.52
CA LEU A 169 -13.85 -13.44 2.48
C LEU A 169 -14.52 -13.41 1.11
N ASP A 170 -15.16 -14.52 0.72
CA ASP A 170 -15.72 -14.70 -0.62
C ASP A 170 -16.98 -13.85 -0.87
N ASP A 171 -17.89 -13.80 0.10
CA ASP A 171 -19.22 -13.21 -0.09
C ASP A 171 -19.32 -11.74 0.33
N VAL A 172 -18.37 -11.26 1.15
CA VAL A 172 -18.44 -9.90 1.70
C VAL A 172 -17.18 -9.09 1.42
N LEU A 173 -16.00 -9.54 1.91
CA LEU A 173 -14.82 -8.67 1.91
C LEU A 173 -14.20 -8.50 0.51
N ILE A 174 -14.06 -9.57 -0.26
CA ILE A 174 -13.52 -9.50 -1.62
C ILE A 174 -14.42 -8.67 -2.54
N PRO A 175 -15.75 -8.86 -2.57
CA PRO A 175 -16.67 -7.98 -3.30
C PRO A 175 -16.56 -6.51 -2.87
N THR A 176 -16.55 -6.22 -1.57
CA THR A 176 -16.39 -4.87 -1.02
C THR A 176 -15.09 -4.20 -1.50
N ILE A 177 -13.98 -4.93 -1.44
CA ILE A 177 -12.67 -4.45 -1.93
C ILE A 177 -12.73 -4.20 -3.44
N SER A 178 -13.34 -5.09 -4.20
CA SER A 178 -13.46 -4.97 -5.66
C SER A 178 -14.23 -3.71 -6.06
N GLU A 179 -15.35 -3.39 -5.40
CA GLU A 179 -16.12 -2.15 -5.64
C GLU A 179 -15.30 -0.90 -5.27
N ASN A 180 -14.56 -0.94 -4.17
CA ASN A 180 -13.70 0.18 -3.75
C ASN A 180 -12.54 0.41 -4.73
N ILE A 181 -11.91 -0.65 -5.22
CA ILE A 181 -10.87 -0.56 -6.28
C ILE A 181 -11.44 0.13 -7.53
N GLU A 182 -12.61 -0.34 -7.99
CA GLU A 182 -13.26 0.19 -9.19
C GLU A 182 -13.60 1.69 -9.04
N MET A 183 -14.12 2.09 -7.90
CA MET A 183 -14.43 3.49 -7.58
C MET A 183 -13.17 4.36 -7.61
N GLN A 184 -12.07 3.91 -6.99
CA GLN A 184 -10.82 4.68 -6.95
C GLN A 184 -10.16 4.79 -8.33
N LEU A 185 -10.20 3.72 -9.16
CA LEU A 185 -9.71 3.76 -10.54
C LEU A 185 -10.55 4.72 -11.39
N ASN A 186 -11.87 4.68 -11.27
CA ASN A 186 -12.78 5.60 -11.96
C ASN A 186 -12.60 7.06 -11.51
N ALA A 187 -12.14 7.28 -10.29
CA ALA A 187 -11.80 8.61 -9.76
C ALA A 187 -10.41 9.12 -10.22
N GLY A 188 -9.66 8.34 -11.00
CA GLY A 188 -8.41 8.75 -11.63
C GLY A 188 -7.13 8.24 -10.97
N ALA A 189 -7.20 7.29 -10.06
CA ALA A 189 -6.00 6.59 -9.59
C ALA A 189 -5.35 5.79 -10.74
N GLU A 190 -4.04 5.91 -10.90
CA GLU A 190 -3.28 5.22 -11.96
C GLU A 190 -3.04 3.74 -11.63
N LEU A 191 -2.92 3.46 -10.33
CA LEU A 191 -2.68 2.14 -9.74
C LEU A 191 -3.36 2.08 -8.36
N ILE A 192 -3.79 0.89 -7.94
CA ILE A 192 -4.26 0.66 -6.58
C ILE A 192 -3.32 -0.32 -5.88
N MET A 193 -2.80 0.07 -4.71
CA MET A 193 -2.04 -0.83 -3.85
C MET A 193 -2.99 -1.59 -2.90
N ILE A 194 -2.90 -2.90 -2.87
CA ILE A 194 -3.60 -3.75 -1.90
C ILE A 194 -2.64 -4.01 -0.75
N PHE A 195 -2.94 -3.47 0.44
CA PHE A 195 -2.14 -3.66 1.64
C PHE A 195 -2.69 -4.79 2.50
N ASP A 196 -2.15 -5.99 2.30
CA ASP A 196 -2.55 -7.19 3.04
C ASP A 196 -1.56 -7.53 4.17
N SER A 197 -1.28 -6.54 5.00
CA SER A 197 -0.25 -6.60 6.04
C SER A 197 -0.49 -7.67 7.12
N SER A 198 -1.67 -8.27 7.19
CA SER A 198 -2.00 -9.37 8.10
C SER A 198 -1.98 -10.75 7.42
N ALA A 199 -1.65 -10.83 6.13
CA ALA A 199 -1.60 -12.11 5.39
C ALA A 199 -0.62 -13.12 6.02
N HIS A 200 0.43 -12.65 6.71
CA HIS A 200 1.37 -13.50 7.46
C HIS A 200 0.75 -14.23 8.66
N LEU A 201 -0.48 -13.89 9.07
CA LEU A 201 -1.16 -14.54 10.18
C LEU A 201 -1.73 -15.91 9.82
N ILE A 202 -1.98 -16.19 8.54
CA ILE A 202 -2.55 -17.44 8.09
C ILE A 202 -1.44 -18.44 7.71
N ASN A 203 -1.76 -19.73 7.76
CA ASN A 203 -0.81 -20.78 7.36
C ASN A 203 -0.57 -20.76 5.84
N THR A 204 0.46 -21.48 5.39
CA THR A 204 0.88 -21.50 3.98
C THR A 204 -0.20 -22.00 3.03
N ASP A 205 -0.92 -23.07 3.40
CA ASP A 205 -1.95 -23.66 2.53
C ASP A 205 -3.13 -22.69 2.34
N ASP A 206 -3.57 -22.05 3.43
CA ASP A 206 -4.60 -21.02 3.38
C ASP A 206 -4.11 -19.78 2.62
N PHE A 207 -2.81 -19.42 2.72
CA PHE A 207 -2.25 -18.34 1.95
C PHE A 207 -2.27 -18.61 0.44
N ILE A 208 -1.87 -19.80 0.01
CA ILE A 208 -1.94 -20.20 -1.41
C ILE A 208 -3.39 -20.18 -1.91
N LYS A 209 -4.32 -20.74 -1.15
CA LYS A 209 -5.75 -20.69 -1.48
C LYS A 209 -6.29 -19.26 -1.56
N HIS A 210 -5.84 -18.39 -0.64
CA HIS A 210 -6.17 -16.97 -0.67
C HIS A 210 -5.65 -16.28 -1.94
N LEU A 211 -4.39 -16.52 -2.31
CA LEU A 211 -3.80 -15.99 -3.53
C LEU A 211 -4.61 -16.39 -4.77
N GLU A 212 -4.95 -17.68 -4.92
CA GLU A 212 -5.77 -18.15 -6.05
C GLU A 212 -7.08 -17.37 -6.16
N LYS A 213 -7.78 -17.17 -5.02
CA LYS A 213 -9.02 -16.38 -4.99
C LYS A 213 -8.80 -14.92 -5.37
N MET A 214 -7.72 -14.30 -4.87
CA MET A 214 -7.37 -12.93 -5.22
C MET A 214 -7.09 -12.78 -6.72
N PHE A 215 -6.38 -13.74 -7.31
CA PHE A 215 -6.14 -13.74 -8.74
C PHE A 215 -7.43 -13.87 -9.54
N ASP A 216 -8.28 -14.81 -9.20
CA ASP A 216 -9.50 -15.10 -9.95
C ASP A 216 -10.58 -14.01 -9.80
N GLN A 217 -10.69 -13.38 -8.63
CA GLN A 217 -11.80 -12.46 -8.33
C GLN A 217 -11.40 -10.98 -8.42
N ILE A 218 -10.12 -10.64 -8.25
CA ILE A 218 -9.64 -9.24 -8.23
C ILE A 218 -8.59 -8.98 -9.31
N PHE A 219 -7.45 -9.68 -9.29
CA PHE A 219 -6.32 -9.31 -10.14
C PHE A 219 -6.63 -9.47 -11.63
N LEU A 220 -7.35 -10.51 -12.04
CA LEU A 220 -7.80 -10.67 -13.43
C LEU A 220 -8.81 -9.59 -13.85
N LYS A 221 -9.71 -9.20 -12.96
CA LYS A 221 -10.71 -8.14 -13.24
C LYS A 221 -10.04 -6.78 -13.49
N PHE A 222 -9.00 -6.45 -12.75
CA PHE A 222 -8.30 -5.17 -12.83
C PHE A 222 -6.86 -5.33 -13.36
N SER A 223 -6.70 -6.14 -14.39
CA SER A 223 -5.40 -6.51 -14.95
C SER A 223 -4.47 -5.32 -15.15
N LYS A 224 -3.23 -5.45 -14.65
CA LYS A 224 -2.17 -4.43 -14.69
C LYS A 224 -2.51 -3.10 -13.99
N LYS A 225 -3.52 -3.09 -13.11
CA LYS A 225 -3.92 -1.92 -12.31
C LYS A 225 -3.69 -2.09 -10.82
N LEU A 226 -3.21 -3.25 -10.38
CA LEU A 226 -3.07 -3.57 -8.96
C LEU A 226 -1.64 -3.91 -8.59
N GLY A 227 -1.17 -3.34 -7.47
CA GLY A 227 0.01 -3.77 -6.75
C GLY A 227 -0.39 -4.49 -5.47
N TYR A 228 0.35 -5.53 -5.07
CA TYR A 228 0.11 -6.28 -3.84
C TYR A 228 1.27 -6.12 -2.88
N TYR A 229 0.99 -5.84 -1.63
CA TYR A 229 1.97 -5.78 -0.55
C TYR A 229 1.49 -6.58 0.66
N ALA A 230 2.34 -7.44 1.15
CA ALA A 230 2.22 -8.07 2.45
C ALA A 230 3.57 -7.97 3.17
N LYS A 231 3.65 -8.31 4.44
CA LYS A 231 4.86 -8.19 5.26
C LYS A 231 5.15 -9.49 6.02
N ASP A 232 6.31 -9.53 6.68
CA ASP A 232 6.67 -10.57 7.65
C ASP A 232 6.67 -12.00 7.05
N HIS A 233 7.66 -12.30 6.17
CA HIS A 233 7.92 -13.65 5.65
C HIS A 233 6.80 -14.25 4.78
N ILE A 234 6.14 -13.42 4.00
CA ILE A 234 5.25 -13.90 2.94
C ILE A 234 6.05 -14.65 1.87
N ASP A 235 5.46 -15.70 1.32
CA ASP A 235 6.00 -16.40 0.17
C ASP A 235 5.78 -15.56 -1.11
N TYR A 236 6.71 -14.61 -1.36
CA TYR A 236 6.67 -13.79 -2.58
C TYR A 236 6.91 -14.60 -3.85
N ASP A 237 7.58 -15.75 -3.77
CA ASP A 237 7.76 -16.65 -4.91
C ASP A 237 6.43 -17.28 -5.30
N ALA A 238 5.59 -17.62 -4.32
CA ALA A 238 4.22 -18.06 -4.59
C ALA A 238 3.38 -16.94 -5.26
N VAL A 239 3.51 -15.69 -4.82
CA VAL A 239 2.78 -14.57 -5.43
C VAL A 239 3.20 -14.39 -6.89
N THR A 240 4.50 -14.35 -7.17
CA THR A 240 5.03 -14.08 -8.51
C THR A 240 4.82 -15.25 -9.47
N SER A 241 5.01 -16.50 -9.02
CA SER A 241 4.76 -17.70 -9.83
C SER A 241 3.27 -17.88 -10.15
N THR A 242 2.38 -17.56 -9.19
CA THR A 242 0.94 -17.55 -9.45
C THR A 242 0.59 -16.46 -10.47
N ASN A 243 1.19 -15.27 -10.37
CA ASN A 243 0.99 -14.21 -11.36
C ASN A 243 1.39 -14.66 -12.77
N GLU A 244 2.55 -15.29 -12.92
CA GLU A 244 3.01 -15.82 -14.21
C GLU A 244 2.05 -16.88 -14.75
N SER A 245 1.61 -17.83 -13.94
CA SER A 245 0.70 -18.91 -14.35
C SER A 245 -0.70 -18.38 -14.73
N LYS A 246 -1.15 -17.28 -14.15
CA LYS A 246 -2.45 -16.62 -14.41
C LYS A 246 -2.36 -15.51 -15.48
N GLY A 247 -1.29 -15.47 -16.27
CA GLY A 247 -1.15 -14.53 -17.38
C GLY A 247 -0.67 -13.14 -17.01
N ALA A 248 0.12 -13.03 -15.93
CA ALA A 248 0.81 -11.79 -15.51
C ALA A 248 -0.13 -10.58 -15.33
N CYS A 249 -1.28 -10.79 -14.70
CA CYS A 249 -2.31 -9.76 -14.52
C CYS A 249 -2.02 -8.77 -13.37
N LEU A 250 -1.21 -9.15 -12.39
CA LEU A 250 -0.76 -8.25 -11.33
C LEU A 250 0.25 -7.24 -11.89
N ALA A 251 0.08 -5.95 -11.58
CA ALA A 251 1.04 -4.92 -12.03
C ALA A 251 2.38 -5.02 -11.30
N GLY A 252 2.38 -5.41 -10.03
CA GLY A 252 3.60 -5.58 -9.27
C GLY A 252 3.40 -5.89 -7.81
N VAL A 253 4.53 -6.06 -7.11
CA VAL A 253 4.53 -6.35 -5.67
C VAL A 253 5.40 -5.35 -4.91
N GLY A 254 4.95 -5.01 -3.70
CA GLY A 254 5.79 -4.35 -2.70
C GLY A 254 6.40 -5.42 -1.82
N ILE A 255 7.68 -5.32 -1.55
CA ILE A 255 8.42 -6.27 -0.71
C ILE A 255 8.94 -5.60 0.56
N ASP A 256 8.99 -6.35 1.64
CA ASP A 256 9.52 -5.85 2.91
C ASP A 256 11.06 -5.84 2.95
N SER A 257 11.62 -5.25 3.99
CA SER A 257 13.08 -5.11 4.15
C SER A 257 13.84 -6.42 4.43
N ASN A 258 13.13 -7.51 4.72
CA ASN A 258 13.74 -8.83 4.94
C ASN A 258 13.95 -9.59 3.61
N GLU A 259 13.21 -9.22 2.57
CA GLU A 259 13.32 -9.85 1.25
C GLU A 259 14.47 -9.22 0.44
N PRO A 260 15.40 -10.02 -0.12
CA PRO A 260 16.51 -9.47 -0.88
C PRO A 260 16.07 -8.93 -2.24
N LEU A 261 16.01 -7.59 -2.37
CA LEU A 261 15.54 -6.90 -3.57
C LEU A 261 16.27 -7.35 -4.85
N ASN A 262 17.57 -7.63 -4.76
CA ASN A 262 18.39 -8.06 -5.90
C ASN A 262 17.95 -9.42 -6.49
N LYS A 263 17.24 -10.26 -5.75
CA LYS A 263 16.63 -11.49 -6.25
C LYS A 263 15.66 -11.23 -7.41
N TYR A 264 15.03 -10.06 -7.43
CA TYR A 264 14.02 -9.65 -8.41
C TYR A 264 14.61 -8.86 -9.59
N PHE A 265 15.88 -8.50 -9.56
CA PHE A 265 16.53 -7.78 -10.66
C PHE A 265 16.92 -8.74 -11.78
N THR A 266 15.94 -9.07 -12.62
CA THR A 266 16.08 -10.00 -13.75
C THR A 266 15.70 -9.31 -15.07
N GLU A 267 16.18 -9.83 -16.20
CA GLU A 267 15.92 -9.23 -17.53
C GLU A 267 14.51 -9.49 -18.08
N SER A 268 13.76 -10.42 -17.49
CA SER A 268 12.50 -10.93 -18.07
C SER A 268 11.27 -10.71 -17.18
N ARG A 269 11.37 -9.86 -16.15
CA ARG A 269 10.24 -9.60 -15.25
C ARG A 269 9.15 -8.76 -15.92
N ASP A 270 7.88 -9.14 -15.73
CA ASP A 270 6.70 -8.45 -16.27
C ASP A 270 5.81 -7.84 -15.17
N TYR A 271 6.42 -7.39 -14.08
CA TYR A 271 5.74 -6.72 -12.96
C TYR A 271 6.73 -5.81 -12.24
N PHE A 272 6.23 -4.71 -11.65
CA PHE A 272 7.09 -3.85 -10.85
C PHE A 272 7.45 -4.48 -9.49
N ILE A 273 8.61 -4.09 -8.94
CA ILE A 273 8.98 -4.32 -7.53
C ILE A 273 9.09 -2.99 -6.82
N GLN A 274 8.36 -2.81 -5.72
CA GLN A 274 8.44 -1.62 -4.88
C GLN A 274 9.14 -1.97 -3.56
N GLY A 275 10.08 -1.16 -3.17
CA GLY A 275 10.81 -1.26 -1.90
C GLY A 275 12.32 -1.10 -2.11
N ASN A 276 13.11 -1.52 -1.16
CA ASN A 276 12.77 -2.06 0.19
C ASN A 276 13.82 -1.66 1.23
N PHE A 277 14.28 -0.41 1.18
CA PHE A 277 15.18 0.06 2.22
C PHE A 277 14.53 -0.11 3.61
N ASP A 278 15.31 -0.57 4.60
CA ASP A 278 14.79 -0.83 5.94
C ASP A 278 14.33 0.48 6.61
N GLU A 279 13.03 0.57 6.88
CA GLU A 279 12.41 1.74 7.50
C GLU A 279 12.97 2.06 8.89
N LYS A 280 13.56 1.08 9.59
CA LYS A 280 14.19 1.28 10.91
C LYS A 280 15.51 2.04 10.76
N LYS A 281 16.22 1.87 9.65
CA LYS A 281 17.44 2.62 9.36
C LYS A 281 17.16 4.10 9.14
N MET A 282 15.95 4.46 8.73
CA MET A 282 15.51 5.85 8.65
C MET A 282 15.42 6.57 10.02
N LEU A 283 15.48 5.84 11.13
CA LEU A 283 15.51 6.40 12.49
C LEU A 283 16.93 6.75 12.98
N LEU A 284 17.96 6.30 12.28
CA LEU A 284 19.34 6.55 12.68
C LEU A 284 19.70 8.05 12.58
N PRO A 285 20.72 8.51 13.33
CA PRO A 285 21.34 9.81 13.06
C PRO A 285 21.69 9.94 11.56
N ASN A 286 21.50 11.12 10.98
CA ASN A 286 21.59 11.32 9.51
C ASN A 286 22.87 10.74 8.88
N ASP A 287 24.05 10.95 9.49
CA ASP A 287 25.30 10.40 8.98
C ASP A 287 25.37 8.87 9.01
N SER A 288 24.81 8.25 10.05
CA SER A 288 24.72 6.78 10.14
C SER A 288 23.74 6.23 9.11
N MET A 289 22.60 6.90 8.91
CA MET A 289 21.63 6.55 7.87
C MET A 289 22.22 6.64 6.48
N LYS A 290 23.02 7.67 6.19
CA LYS A 290 23.74 7.82 4.91
C LYS A 290 24.64 6.61 4.64
N LEU A 291 25.43 6.17 5.62
CA LEU A 291 26.30 5.00 5.47
C LEU A 291 25.52 3.70 5.16
N GLU A 292 24.35 3.53 5.77
CA GLU A 292 23.48 2.38 5.47
C GLU A 292 22.85 2.50 4.08
N LEU A 293 22.49 3.72 3.67
CA LEU A 293 21.95 3.97 2.34
C LEU A 293 23.02 3.81 1.24
N GLU A 294 24.26 4.24 1.48
CA GLU A 294 25.40 4.00 0.57
C GLU A 294 25.59 2.50 0.33
N LYS A 295 25.59 1.66 1.38
CA LYS A 295 25.66 0.20 1.23
C LYS A 295 24.50 -0.36 0.39
N TYR A 296 23.29 0.16 0.60
CA TYR A 296 22.12 -0.23 -0.18
C TYR A 296 22.29 0.14 -1.66
N ILE A 297 22.72 1.36 -1.95
CA ILE A 297 23.00 1.86 -3.30
C ILE A 297 24.09 1.02 -3.97
N ASP A 298 25.21 0.78 -3.29
CA ASP A 298 26.33 0.00 -3.80
C ASP A 298 25.90 -1.41 -4.20
N ASN A 299 25.05 -2.06 -3.39
CA ASN A 299 24.52 -3.38 -3.72
C ASN A 299 23.65 -3.39 -4.99
N LEU A 300 23.01 -2.28 -5.33
CA LEU A 300 22.11 -2.16 -6.48
C LEU A 300 22.79 -1.56 -7.72
N SER A 301 23.91 -0.87 -7.56
CA SER A 301 24.62 -0.19 -8.65
C SER A 301 25.25 -1.16 -9.66
N ASN A 302 25.47 -2.41 -9.27
CA ASN A 302 26.02 -3.44 -10.15
C ASN A 302 25.02 -4.01 -11.17
N PHE A 303 23.74 -3.71 -11.03
CA PHE A 303 22.69 -4.17 -11.95
C PHE A 303 22.47 -3.17 -13.08
N THR A 304 22.28 -3.67 -14.29
CA THR A 304 21.97 -2.86 -15.48
C THR A 304 20.59 -2.19 -15.35
N GLU A 305 20.34 -1.16 -16.15
CA GLU A 305 18.99 -0.54 -16.22
C GLU A 305 17.93 -1.58 -16.63
N GLN A 306 18.25 -2.52 -17.51
CA GLN A 306 17.34 -3.59 -17.92
C GLN A 306 16.99 -4.51 -16.74
N GLN A 307 17.93 -4.91 -15.92
CA GLN A 307 17.69 -5.74 -14.75
C GLN A 307 16.89 -5.00 -13.67
N LYS A 308 17.09 -3.68 -13.54
CA LYS A 308 16.33 -2.80 -12.63
C LYS A 308 15.01 -2.32 -13.22
N ALA A 309 14.68 -2.63 -14.48
CA ALA A 309 13.40 -2.21 -15.07
C ALA A 309 12.23 -2.63 -14.18
N GLY A 310 11.29 -1.74 -13.97
CA GLY A 310 10.17 -1.97 -13.06
C GLY A 310 10.49 -1.77 -11.57
N TRP A 311 11.70 -1.32 -11.20
CA TRP A 311 11.96 -0.98 -9.80
C TRP A 311 11.38 0.38 -9.43
N ILE A 312 10.60 0.39 -8.35
CA ILE A 312 10.06 1.58 -7.68
C ILE A 312 10.75 1.67 -6.32
N CYS A 313 11.59 2.69 -6.15
CA CYS A 313 12.37 2.84 -4.92
C CYS A 313 11.51 3.33 -3.75
N GLY A 314 11.69 2.71 -2.60
CA GLY A 314 10.99 3.06 -1.38
C GLY A 314 11.47 2.25 -0.18
N LEU A 315 10.68 2.30 0.89
CA LEU A 315 10.95 1.56 2.12
C LEU A 315 10.28 0.18 2.07
N GLY A 316 10.79 -0.75 2.86
CA GLY A 316 10.22 -2.10 3.01
C GLY A 316 8.92 -2.13 3.83
N HIS A 317 8.59 -1.05 4.52
CA HIS A 317 7.35 -0.86 5.28
C HIS A 317 6.94 0.61 5.27
N GLY A 318 5.77 0.93 5.81
CA GLY A 318 5.36 2.33 6.00
C GLY A 318 6.36 3.08 6.88
N ILE A 319 6.70 4.32 6.48
CA ILE A 319 7.62 5.17 7.22
C ILE A 319 7.19 5.32 8.69
N LEU A 320 8.16 5.27 9.59
CA LEU A 320 7.93 5.29 11.03
C LEU A 320 7.69 6.73 11.51
N LYS A 321 6.85 6.87 12.54
CA LYS A 321 6.40 8.19 13.05
C LYS A 321 7.50 9.04 13.69
N GLU A 322 8.61 8.42 14.06
CA GLU A 322 9.78 9.09 14.65
C GLU A 322 10.89 9.40 13.61
N THR A 323 10.66 9.10 12.33
CA THR A 323 11.65 9.37 11.28
C THR A 323 11.92 10.87 11.14
N PRO A 324 13.19 11.32 11.19
CA PRO A 324 13.52 12.70 10.91
C PRO A 324 13.24 13.05 9.43
N GLU A 325 12.60 14.19 9.17
CA GLU A 325 12.33 14.67 7.79
C GLU A 325 13.62 14.86 6.98
N GLU A 326 14.71 15.24 7.64
CA GLU A 326 16.02 15.37 6.99
C GLU A 326 16.51 14.04 6.41
N ASN A 327 16.24 12.92 7.08
CA ASN A 327 16.59 11.60 6.57
C ASN A 327 15.80 11.28 5.28
N VAL A 328 14.54 11.71 5.20
CA VAL A 328 13.73 11.54 3.98
C VAL A 328 14.30 12.37 2.82
N LYS A 329 14.64 13.63 3.08
CA LYS A 329 15.30 14.51 2.08
C LYS A 329 16.62 13.92 1.61
N THR A 330 17.43 13.44 2.55
CA THR A 330 18.72 12.81 2.27
C THR A 330 18.54 11.55 1.42
N PHE A 331 17.57 10.68 1.77
CA PHE A 331 17.27 9.47 1.01
C PHE A 331 16.92 9.79 -0.45
N VAL A 332 15.94 10.68 -0.66
CA VAL A 332 15.50 11.05 -2.01
C VAL A 332 16.65 11.64 -2.83
N LYS A 333 17.45 12.54 -2.22
CA LYS A 333 18.61 13.14 -2.87
C LYS A 333 19.63 12.08 -3.28
N MET A 334 20.06 11.21 -2.36
CA MET A 334 21.10 10.21 -2.63
C MET A 334 20.66 9.19 -3.68
N ILE A 335 19.40 8.74 -3.67
CA ILE A 335 18.90 7.82 -4.72
C ILE A 335 18.91 8.52 -6.09
N ARG A 336 18.52 9.79 -6.18
CA ARG A 336 18.53 10.54 -7.46
C ARG A 336 19.93 10.89 -7.97
N GLU A 337 20.92 10.98 -7.08
CA GLU A 337 22.32 11.21 -7.45
C GLU A 337 23.02 9.91 -7.86
N ALA A 338 22.56 8.77 -7.38
CA ALA A 338 23.16 7.47 -7.62
C ALA A 338 22.64 6.79 -8.89
N PHE A 339 21.42 7.07 -9.25
CA PHE A 339 20.69 6.48 -10.37
C PHE A 339 20.04 7.60 -11.20
#